data_603be17309c538ab3f5830bd486a83ac
#
_entry.id   603be17309c538ab3f5830bd486a83ac
#
_cell.length_a   1.000
_cell.length_b   1.000
_cell.length_c   1.000
_cell.angle_alpha   90.00
_cell.angle_beta   90.00
_cell.angle_gamma   90.00
#
_symmetry.space_group_name_H-M   'P 1'
#
loop_
_entity.id
_entity.type
_entity.pdbx_description
1 polymer ?
#
loop_
_entity_poly.entity_id
_entity_poly.type
_entity_poly.pdbx_seq_one_letter_code
_entity_poly.pdbx_strand_id
1 'polypeptide(L)'
;MILKIYNGEYSLQWNGIYHLALINYPNIQEWELEKIAKFIAYEKLHKRQTSIECINSCLKKEILAYLCQHPFLQPFTPTDKRVASTYDLHKRLVTSNYCSHTCTVEVAQAIFQTGKLMSAVKVFGKSGAELVTDSRNAASDPADYFDYIMFGWSNTTSGYRLAMERLLGRAPSEEELQEKFIPGVSFHFLYEELIQAPGYMFDGYHVAKVRDRLDLDTFLHLCVIPSKDKSCFEGLIPCQLQDRVIYLDYEGEGLQTWNTKVNQVLYGKDKLRE
;
A
#
# COMPACT_ATOMS: atom_id res chain seq x y z
N MET A 1 -3.29 15.85 -9.02
CA MET A 1 -3.92 14.82 -8.14
C MET A 1 -5.06 15.44 -7.35
N ILE A 2 -6.10 14.69 -7.06
CA ILE A 2 -7.17 15.09 -6.15
C ILE A 2 -6.90 14.48 -4.78
N LEU A 3 -6.82 15.31 -3.73
CA LEU A 3 -6.79 14.88 -2.35
C LEU A 3 -8.22 14.94 -1.79
N LYS A 4 -8.87 13.80 -1.67
CA LYS A 4 -10.24 13.70 -1.16
C LYS A 4 -10.23 13.29 0.30
N ILE A 5 -10.71 14.18 1.16
CA ILE A 5 -10.77 13.95 2.61
C ILE A 5 -12.17 13.50 2.98
N TYR A 6 -12.27 12.38 3.66
CA TYR A 6 -13.54 11.73 3.91
C TYR A 6 -13.58 10.98 5.25
N ASN A 7 -14.77 10.59 5.67
CA ASN A 7 -14.97 9.68 6.78
C ASN A 7 -14.84 8.24 6.28
N GLY A 8 -13.72 7.58 6.55
CA GLY A 8 -13.45 6.24 6.10
C GLY A 8 -12.47 5.51 7.03
N GLU A 9 -12.39 4.21 6.88
CA GLU A 9 -11.57 3.36 7.75
C GLU A 9 -10.09 3.33 7.32
N TYR A 10 -9.80 3.58 6.06
CA TYR A 10 -8.45 3.51 5.51
C TYR A 10 -8.24 4.50 4.35
N SER A 11 -6.99 4.89 4.15
CA SER A 11 -6.60 5.74 3.03
C SER A 11 -6.20 4.88 1.83
N LEU A 12 -6.62 5.30 0.62
CA LEU A 12 -6.35 4.60 -0.62
C LEU A 12 -6.12 5.60 -1.75
N GLN A 13 -5.14 5.32 -2.60
CA GLN A 13 -5.03 6.02 -3.88
C GLN A 13 -5.57 5.17 -5.02
N TRP A 14 -6.39 5.81 -5.84
CA TRP A 14 -6.89 5.20 -7.04
C TRP A 14 -7.32 6.24 -8.07
N ASN A 15 -6.99 5.99 -9.34
CA ASN A 15 -7.43 6.80 -10.49
C ASN A 15 -7.18 8.30 -10.32
N GLY A 16 -5.99 8.67 -9.88
CA GLY A 16 -5.59 10.08 -9.67
C GLY A 16 -6.21 10.74 -8.44
N ILE A 17 -6.93 9.99 -7.60
CA ILE A 17 -7.53 10.46 -6.36
C ILE A 17 -6.84 9.81 -5.18
N TYR A 18 -6.33 10.62 -4.27
CA TYR A 18 -5.93 10.17 -2.95
C TYR A 18 -7.07 10.34 -1.96
N HIS A 19 -7.70 9.23 -1.60
CA HIS A 19 -8.70 9.17 -0.56
C HIS A 19 -8.00 9.12 0.80
N LEU A 20 -8.01 10.23 1.51
CA LEU A 20 -7.41 10.34 2.84
C LEU A 20 -8.49 10.21 3.91
N ALA A 21 -8.46 9.11 4.65
CA ALA A 21 -9.28 8.94 5.85
C ALA A 21 -8.58 9.59 7.05
N LEU A 22 -9.31 10.42 7.79
CA LEU A 22 -8.84 11.01 9.05
C LEU A 22 -9.27 10.12 10.22
N ILE A 23 -8.42 10.03 11.25
CA ILE A 23 -8.67 9.20 12.43
C ILE A 23 -9.92 9.67 13.20
N ASN A 24 -10.11 10.98 13.30
CA ASN A 24 -11.20 11.60 14.10
C ASN A 24 -12.13 12.48 13.27
N TYR A 25 -12.39 12.11 12.01
CA TYR A 25 -13.28 12.91 11.15
C TYR A 25 -14.58 13.30 11.85
N PRO A 26 -15.06 14.57 11.77
CA PRO A 26 -14.54 15.66 10.93
C PRO A 26 -13.42 16.50 11.57
N ASN A 27 -12.94 16.13 12.75
CA ASN A 27 -11.83 16.81 13.40
C ASN A 27 -10.51 16.36 12.81
N ILE A 28 -9.54 17.27 12.71
CA ILE A 28 -8.21 17.02 12.19
C ILE A 28 -7.16 17.36 13.26
N GLN A 29 -6.14 16.53 13.34
CA GLN A 29 -5.01 16.77 14.23
C GLN A 29 -3.90 17.55 13.49
N GLU A 30 -3.07 18.25 14.24
CA GLU A 30 -1.98 19.05 13.69
C GLU A 30 -1.02 18.21 12.83
N TRP A 31 -0.68 17.01 13.27
CA TRP A 31 0.18 16.10 12.50
C TRP A 31 -0.47 15.61 11.19
N GLU A 32 -1.81 15.53 11.13
CA GLU A 32 -2.53 15.23 9.89
C GLU A 32 -2.50 16.42 8.92
N LEU A 33 -2.62 17.64 9.45
CA LEU A 33 -2.46 18.88 8.68
C LEU A 33 -1.05 18.99 8.11
N GLU A 34 -0.03 18.73 8.93
CA GLU A 34 1.36 18.70 8.51
C GLU A 34 1.59 17.63 7.42
N LYS A 35 1.03 16.44 7.58
CA LYS A 35 1.08 15.37 6.58
C LYS A 35 0.48 15.81 5.24
N ILE A 36 -0.69 16.43 5.27
CA ILE A 36 -1.34 16.97 4.06
C ILE A 36 -0.43 18.01 3.39
N ALA A 37 0.12 18.95 4.17
CA ALA A 37 0.98 20.00 3.64
C ALA A 37 2.27 19.44 3.03
N LYS A 38 2.93 18.50 3.69
CA LYS A 38 4.13 17.81 3.18
C LYS A 38 3.84 16.98 1.93
N PHE A 39 2.67 16.33 1.85
CA PHE A 39 2.21 15.65 0.64
C PHE A 39 2.02 16.63 -0.53
N ILE A 40 1.35 17.76 -0.30
CA ILE A 40 1.16 18.79 -1.33
C ILE A 40 2.52 19.37 -1.78
N ALA A 41 3.45 19.56 -0.85
CA ALA A 41 4.81 19.98 -1.17
C ALA A 41 5.55 18.94 -2.03
N TYR A 42 5.37 17.66 -1.75
CA TYR A 42 5.89 16.55 -2.56
C TYR A 42 5.31 16.57 -3.99
N GLU A 43 4.00 16.71 -4.13
CA GLU A 43 3.35 16.82 -5.44
C GLU A 43 3.88 18.03 -6.22
N LYS A 44 4.02 19.19 -5.56
CA LYS A 44 4.55 20.41 -6.16
C LYS A 44 6.01 20.25 -6.61
N LEU A 45 6.85 19.55 -5.83
CA LEU A 45 8.23 19.24 -6.21
C LEU A 45 8.28 18.45 -7.53
N HIS A 46 7.31 17.56 -7.75
CA HIS A 46 7.16 16.79 -8.98
C HIS A 46 6.29 17.50 -10.04
N LYS A 47 6.12 18.84 -9.93
CA LYS A 47 5.36 19.67 -10.88
C LYS A 47 3.89 19.27 -11.06
N ARG A 48 3.29 18.69 -10.04
CA ARG A 48 1.86 18.32 -10.03
C ARG A 48 1.07 19.29 -9.15
N GLN A 49 -0.16 19.58 -9.59
CA GLN A 49 -1.11 20.36 -8.80
C GLN A 49 -2.00 19.42 -8.02
N THR A 50 -2.28 19.75 -6.76
CA THR A 50 -3.20 19.04 -5.90
C THR A 50 -4.42 19.91 -5.60
N SER A 51 -5.61 19.40 -5.94
CA SER A 51 -6.89 19.98 -5.51
C SER A 51 -7.41 19.24 -4.28
N ILE A 52 -8.01 19.98 -3.33
CA ILE A 52 -8.57 19.41 -2.10
C ILE A 52 -10.10 19.33 -2.23
N GLU A 53 -10.62 18.11 -2.11
CA GLU A 53 -12.04 17.83 -1.99
C GLU A 53 -12.36 17.41 -0.56
N CYS A 54 -13.30 18.12 0.07
CA CYS A 54 -13.79 17.81 1.39
C CYS A 54 -15.26 18.29 1.49
N ILE A 55 -16.16 17.38 1.88
CA ILE A 55 -17.59 17.71 2.03
C ILE A 55 -17.79 18.63 3.22
N ASN A 56 -17.03 18.44 4.31
CA ASN A 56 -17.09 19.31 5.47
C ASN A 56 -16.38 20.65 5.18
N SER A 57 -17.15 21.71 5.06
CA SER A 57 -16.65 23.05 4.72
C SER A 57 -15.78 23.67 5.82
N CYS A 58 -16.04 23.36 7.10
CA CYS A 58 -15.23 23.85 8.22
C CYS A 58 -13.85 23.20 8.20
N LEU A 59 -13.80 21.87 8.06
CA LEU A 59 -12.57 21.12 7.94
C LEU A 59 -11.76 21.58 6.71
N LYS A 60 -12.42 21.79 5.57
CA LYS A 60 -11.74 22.32 4.37
C LYS A 60 -11.11 23.68 4.62
N LYS A 61 -11.81 24.58 5.32
CA LYS A 61 -11.27 25.91 5.68
C LYS A 61 -10.05 25.79 6.60
N GLU A 62 -10.10 24.90 7.58
CA GLU A 62 -9.00 24.65 8.51
C GLU A 62 -7.74 24.17 7.77
N ILE A 63 -7.88 23.20 6.87
CA ILE A 63 -6.78 22.72 6.04
C ILE A 63 -6.20 23.84 5.17
N LEU A 64 -7.05 24.60 4.49
CA LEU A 64 -6.59 25.71 3.66
C LEU A 64 -5.90 26.82 4.48
N ALA A 65 -6.40 27.12 5.69
CA ALA A 65 -5.77 28.07 6.59
C ALA A 65 -4.37 27.59 7.02
N TYR A 66 -4.24 26.32 7.38
CA TYR A 66 -2.94 25.73 7.73
C TYR A 66 -1.95 25.81 6.55
N LEU A 67 -2.37 25.48 5.35
CA LEU A 67 -1.53 25.58 4.15
C LEU A 67 -1.08 27.00 3.86
N CYS A 68 -1.96 28.00 4.08
CA CYS A 68 -1.60 29.41 3.94
C CYS A 68 -0.59 29.89 4.99
N GLN A 69 -0.66 29.35 6.20
CA GLN A 69 0.27 29.68 7.29
C GLN A 69 1.64 29.01 7.11
N HIS A 70 1.71 27.90 6.36
CA HIS A 70 2.92 27.11 6.16
C HIS A 70 3.29 26.96 4.67
N PRO A 71 3.45 28.08 3.91
CA PRO A 71 3.64 28.04 2.45
C PRO A 71 4.97 27.42 2.02
N PHE A 72 5.96 27.34 2.92
CA PHE A 72 7.30 26.85 2.67
C PHE A 72 7.59 25.50 3.34
N LEU A 73 6.55 24.80 3.80
CA LEU A 73 6.76 23.49 4.39
C LEU A 73 7.41 22.55 3.35
N GLN A 74 8.51 21.93 3.75
CA GLN A 74 9.24 21.03 2.87
C GLN A 74 8.53 19.65 2.78
N PRO A 75 8.64 18.94 1.65
CA PRO A 75 8.15 17.57 1.56
C PRO A 75 8.89 16.66 2.55
N PHE A 76 8.33 15.48 2.80
CA PHE A 76 9.04 14.45 3.54
C PHE A 76 10.36 14.06 2.86
N THR A 77 11.35 13.75 3.66
CA THR A 77 12.65 13.28 3.20
C THR A 77 12.80 11.78 3.44
N PRO A 78 13.75 11.09 2.77
CA PRO A 78 14.00 9.66 3.01
C PRO A 78 14.41 9.33 4.45
N THR A 79 14.86 10.30 5.23
CA THR A 79 15.26 10.13 6.64
C THR A 79 14.12 10.28 7.63
N ASP A 80 12.97 10.78 7.18
CA ASP A 80 11.80 10.93 8.05
C ASP A 80 11.26 9.54 8.41
N LYS A 81 11.10 9.30 9.72
CA LYS A 81 10.54 8.06 10.23
C LYS A 81 9.03 8.18 10.33
N ARG A 82 8.34 7.20 9.77
CA ARG A 82 6.91 7.06 9.97
C ARG A 82 6.65 6.16 11.17
N VAL A 83 5.81 6.61 12.09
CA VAL A 83 5.31 5.74 13.16
C VAL A 83 4.26 4.82 12.57
N ALA A 84 4.46 3.52 12.74
CA ALA A 84 3.48 2.50 12.38
C ALA A 84 2.27 2.63 13.30
N SER A 85 1.20 3.23 12.81
CA SER A 85 -0.07 3.28 13.53
C SER A 85 -1.15 2.60 12.72
N THR A 86 -1.93 1.78 13.36
CA THR A 86 -2.99 0.99 12.76
C THR A 86 -4.28 1.17 13.53
N TYR A 87 -5.38 0.83 12.89
CA TYR A 87 -6.70 1.00 13.43
C TYR A 87 -7.20 -0.28 14.11
N ASP A 88 -7.57 -0.19 15.37
CA ASP A 88 -8.32 -1.20 16.10
C ASP A 88 -9.75 -0.69 16.30
N LEU A 89 -10.75 -1.44 15.87
CA LEU A 89 -12.18 -1.10 16.00
C LEU A 89 -12.59 -0.78 17.44
N HIS A 90 -11.93 -1.36 18.44
CA HIS A 90 -12.22 -1.14 19.85
C HIS A 90 -11.33 -0.09 20.51
N LYS A 91 -10.07 -0.01 20.14
CA LYS A 91 -9.06 0.90 20.70
C LYS A 91 -8.70 2.05 19.78
N ARG A 92 -9.14 2.01 18.54
CA ARG A 92 -8.92 2.96 17.44
C ARG A 92 -7.48 3.17 17.00
N LEU A 93 -6.50 2.51 17.62
CA LEU A 93 -5.10 2.56 17.21
C LEU A 93 -4.45 1.22 17.54
N VAL A 94 -3.98 0.51 16.53
CA VAL A 94 -3.11 -0.66 16.63
C VAL A 94 -1.84 -0.35 15.88
N THR A 95 -0.70 -0.72 16.41
CA THR A 95 0.56 -0.67 15.67
C THR A 95 0.68 -1.89 14.77
N SER A 96 1.02 -1.71 13.50
CA SER A 96 1.46 -2.80 12.64
C SER A 96 2.97 -2.77 12.51
N ASN A 97 3.59 -3.92 12.71
CA ASN A 97 5.02 -4.08 12.48
C ASN A 97 5.31 -4.51 11.03
N TYR A 98 4.26 -4.76 10.24
CA TYR A 98 4.39 -5.33 8.90
C TYR A 98 3.85 -4.41 7.82
N CYS A 99 4.63 -4.32 6.74
CA CYS A 99 4.18 -3.78 5.45
C CYS A 99 3.89 -4.92 4.49
N SER A 100 2.99 -4.69 3.53
CA SER A 100 2.67 -5.67 2.50
C SER A 100 2.71 -5.10 1.10
N HIS A 101 3.06 -5.98 0.16
CA HIS A 101 2.82 -5.82 -1.26
C HIS A 101 1.89 -6.95 -1.70
N THR A 102 0.73 -6.60 -2.23
CA THR A 102 -0.28 -7.58 -2.67
C THR A 102 -0.44 -7.50 -4.17
N CYS A 103 -0.52 -8.64 -4.83
CA CYS A 103 -0.61 -8.73 -6.28
C CYS A 103 -1.46 -9.94 -6.73
N THR A 104 -1.67 -10.05 -8.04
CA THR A 104 -2.32 -11.24 -8.64
C THR A 104 -1.40 -12.45 -8.61
N VAL A 105 -1.95 -13.64 -8.87
CA VAL A 105 -1.18 -14.91 -8.90
C VAL A 105 -0.07 -14.84 -9.94
N GLU A 106 -0.35 -14.34 -11.14
CA GLU A 106 0.61 -14.25 -12.25
C GLU A 106 1.79 -13.34 -11.90
N VAL A 107 1.52 -12.23 -11.24
CA VAL A 107 2.57 -11.31 -10.77
C VAL A 107 3.40 -11.97 -9.68
N ALA A 108 2.77 -12.69 -8.74
CA ALA A 108 3.47 -13.39 -7.68
C ALA A 108 4.38 -14.51 -8.23
N GLN A 109 3.96 -15.24 -9.26
CA GLN A 109 4.80 -16.22 -9.96
C GLN A 109 6.06 -15.56 -10.52
N ALA A 110 5.93 -14.43 -11.23
CA ALA A 110 7.06 -13.68 -11.78
C ALA A 110 8.00 -13.16 -10.68
N ILE A 111 7.46 -12.75 -9.54
CA ILE A 111 8.24 -12.32 -8.38
C ILE A 111 9.07 -13.48 -7.83
N PHE A 112 8.51 -14.68 -7.65
CA PHE A 112 9.27 -15.85 -7.20
C PHE A 112 10.30 -16.31 -8.22
N GLN A 113 10.00 -16.27 -9.52
CA GLN A 113 10.96 -16.62 -10.58
C GLN A 113 12.19 -15.71 -10.56
N THR A 114 12.02 -14.44 -10.26
CA THR A 114 13.14 -13.48 -10.18
C THR A 114 13.78 -13.40 -8.80
N GLY A 115 13.11 -13.89 -7.76
CA GLY A 115 13.49 -13.72 -6.35
C GLY A 115 13.41 -12.28 -5.85
N LYS A 116 12.72 -11.39 -6.58
CA LYS A 116 12.71 -9.95 -6.32
C LYS A 116 11.35 -9.32 -6.58
N LEU A 117 10.97 -8.37 -5.73
CA LEU A 117 10.04 -7.34 -6.12
C LEU A 117 10.77 -6.31 -6.99
N MET A 118 10.16 -5.88 -8.07
CA MET A 118 10.72 -4.87 -8.97
C MET A 118 9.69 -3.77 -9.26
N SER A 119 10.19 -2.54 -9.43
CA SER A 119 9.37 -1.42 -9.89
C SER A 119 8.89 -1.65 -11.33
N ALA A 120 7.79 -1.01 -11.72
CA ALA A 120 7.23 -1.17 -13.06
C ALA A 120 8.24 -0.77 -14.17
N VAL A 121 9.04 0.26 -13.95
CA VAL A 121 10.13 0.67 -14.86
C VAL A 121 11.10 -0.49 -15.10
N LYS A 122 11.45 -1.24 -14.06
CA LYS A 122 12.37 -2.39 -14.19
C LYS A 122 11.72 -3.62 -14.81
N VAL A 123 10.45 -3.87 -14.49
CA VAL A 123 9.69 -5.01 -15.04
C VAL A 123 9.47 -4.86 -16.54
N PHE A 124 9.08 -3.65 -16.97
CA PHE A 124 8.69 -3.42 -18.37
C PHE A 124 9.81 -2.85 -19.25
N GLY A 125 10.94 -2.45 -18.67
CA GLY A 125 12.03 -1.81 -19.42
C GLY A 125 11.61 -0.48 -20.06
N LYS A 126 10.63 0.22 -19.50
CA LYS A 126 10.08 1.48 -19.97
C LYS A 126 10.31 2.58 -18.95
N SER A 127 10.45 3.82 -19.40
CA SER A 127 10.47 4.97 -18.50
C SER A 127 9.11 5.21 -17.84
N GLY A 128 9.08 5.90 -16.69
CA GLY A 128 7.84 6.28 -16.05
C GLY A 128 6.93 7.12 -16.97
N ALA A 129 7.50 7.99 -17.79
CA ALA A 129 6.75 8.79 -18.75
C ALA A 129 6.02 7.94 -19.82
N GLU A 130 6.63 6.85 -20.30
CA GLU A 130 6.00 5.90 -21.21
C GLU A 130 4.92 5.08 -20.49
N LEU A 131 5.12 4.73 -19.21
CA LEU A 131 4.17 3.96 -18.42
C LEU A 131 2.92 4.77 -18.04
N VAL A 132 2.99 6.09 -17.93
CA VAL A 132 1.82 6.95 -17.71
C VAL A 132 0.75 6.74 -18.77
N THR A 133 1.15 6.55 -20.02
CA THR A 133 0.24 6.37 -21.18
C THR A 133 -0.04 4.91 -21.51
N ASP A 134 0.57 3.97 -20.79
CA ASP A 134 0.36 2.54 -20.99
C ASP A 134 -1.05 2.13 -20.53
N SER A 135 -1.74 1.34 -21.35
CA SER A 135 -3.11 0.85 -21.04
C SER A 135 -3.20 0.05 -19.75
N ARG A 136 -2.08 -0.47 -19.26
CA ARG A 136 -1.99 -1.17 -17.97
C ARG A 136 -1.97 -0.23 -16.76
N ASN A 137 -1.77 1.08 -16.98
CA ASN A 137 -1.86 2.09 -15.95
C ASN A 137 -3.31 2.54 -15.75
N ALA A 138 -4.15 1.65 -15.24
CA ALA A 138 -5.55 1.97 -14.97
C ALA A 138 -5.75 2.98 -13.83
N ALA A 139 -4.73 3.18 -12.98
CA ALA A 139 -4.80 4.03 -11.80
C ALA A 139 -4.46 5.51 -12.08
N SER A 140 -4.06 5.84 -13.29
CA SER A 140 -3.58 7.19 -13.65
C SER A 140 -2.46 7.68 -12.72
N ASP A 141 -1.56 6.77 -12.33
CA ASP A 141 -0.44 7.10 -11.45
C ASP A 141 0.55 8.03 -12.15
N PRO A 142 1.16 8.98 -11.43
CA PRO A 142 2.16 9.86 -11.99
C PRO A 142 3.47 9.12 -12.31
N ALA A 143 4.25 9.66 -13.25
CA ALA A 143 5.42 9.01 -13.84
C ALA A 143 6.47 8.53 -12.80
N ASP A 144 6.71 9.31 -11.76
CA ASP A 144 7.69 8.98 -10.73
C ASP A 144 7.28 7.80 -9.83
N TYR A 145 5.97 7.44 -9.79
CA TYR A 145 5.53 6.29 -9.00
C TYR A 145 6.01 4.97 -9.60
N PHE A 146 6.20 4.90 -10.91
CA PHE A 146 6.67 3.68 -11.59
C PHE A 146 8.13 3.33 -11.32
N ASP A 147 8.92 4.26 -10.75
CA ASP A 147 10.27 3.99 -10.28
C ASP A 147 10.31 3.21 -8.96
N TYR A 148 9.19 3.11 -8.26
CA TYR A 148 9.13 2.56 -6.91
C TYR A 148 8.21 1.35 -6.81
N ILE A 149 8.51 0.50 -5.84
CA ILE A 149 7.62 -0.52 -5.28
C ILE A 149 6.90 0.13 -4.12
N MET A 150 5.57 0.08 -4.13
CA MET A 150 4.73 0.68 -3.10
C MET A 150 4.27 -0.38 -2.09
N PHE A 151 4.25 0.00 -0.81
CA PHE A 151 3.82 -0.87 0.28
C PHE A 151 2.68 -0.22 1.07
N GLY A 152 1.71 -1.05 1.46
CA GLY A 152 0.68 -0.70 2.44
C GLY A 152 0.98 -1.33 3.81
N TRP A 153 0.22 -0.96 4.85
CA TRP A 153 0.23 -1.71 6.11
C TRP A 153 -0.46 -3.06 5.91
N SER A 154 0.12 -4.14 6.45
CA SER A 154 -0.41 -5.50 6.29
C SER A 154 -1.80 -5.70 6.89
N ASN A 155 -2.18 -4.90 7.88
CA ASN A 155 -3.49 -4.94 8.52
C ASN A 155 -4.56 -4.08 7.82
N THR A 156 -4.24 -3.48 6.67
CA THR A 156 -5.20 -2.77 5.83
C THR A 156 -5.63 -3.60 4.63
N THR A 157 -6.84 -3.38 4.16
CA THR A 157 -7.40 -4.11 3.02
C THR A 157 -7.02 -3.53 1.66
N SER A 158 -6.33 -2.38 1.65
CA SER A 158 -6.05 -1.62 0.42
C SER A 158 -5.27 -2.42 -0.62
N GLY A 159 -4.27 -3.20 -0.21
CA GLY A 159 -3.48 -4.04 -1.11
C GLY A 159 -4.30 -5.10 -1.83
N TYR A 160 -5.19 -5.77 -1.12
CA TYR A 160 -6.09 -6.78 -1.70
C TYR A 160 -7.14 -6.17 -2.62
N ARG A 161 -7.67 -4.99 -2.27
CA ARG A 161 -8.57 -4.23 -3.13
C ARG A 161 -7.88 -3.88 -4.45
N LEU A 162 -6.65 -3.38 -4.40
CA LEU A 162 -5.85 -3.06 -5.59
C LEU A 162 -5.53 -4.30 -6.43
N ALA A 163 -5.21 -5.43 -5.81
CA ALA A 163 -4.97 -6.69 -6.53
C ALA A 163 -6.23 -7.14 -7.29
N MET A 164 -7.40 -7.11 -6.64
CA MET A 164 -8.67 -7.44 -7.28
C MET A 164 -9.02 -6.45 -8.39
N GLU A 165 -8.74 -5.18 -8.21
CA GLU A 165 -8.93 -4.15 -9.21
C GLU A 165 -8.08 -4.38 -10.47
N ARG A 166 -6.80 -4.78 -10.29
CA ARG A 166 -5.92 -5.19 -11.40
C ARG A 166 -6.47 -6.43 -12.13
N LEU A 167 -7.02 -7.37 -11.39
CA LEU A 167 -7.63 -8.58 -11.97
C LEU A 167 -8.89 -8.24 -12.79
N LEU A 168 -9.73 -7.34 -12.28
CA LEU A 168 -10.98 -6.96 -12.94
C LEU A 168 -10.81 -5.92 -14.05
N GLY A 169 -9.67 -5.18 -14.08
CA GLY A 169 -9.46 -4.04 -14.96
C GLY A 169 -10.34 -2.82 -14.63
N ARG A 170 -10.99 -2.81 -13.46
CA ARG A 170 -11.84 -1.73 -12.93
C ARG A 170 -11.93 -1.81 -11.41
N ALA A 171 -12.41 -0.74 -10.78
CA ALA A 171 -12.69 -0.77 -9.34
C ALA A 171 -13.76 -1.82 -9.00
N PRO A 172 -13.55 -2.68 -8.00
CA PRO A 172 -14.56 -3.62 -7.52
C PRO A 172 -15.68 -2.87 -6.79
N SER A 173 -16.91 -3.39 -6.90
CA SER A 173 -18.04 -2.93 -6.09
C SER A 173 -17.93 -3.43 -4.66
N GLU A 174 -18.70 -2.83 -3.73
CA GLU A 174 -18.77 -3.32 -2.34
C GLU A 174 -19.33 -4.75 -2.25
N GLU A 175 -20.31 -5.10 -3.09
CA GLU A 175 -20.85 -6.47 -3.20
C GLU A 175 -19.76 -7.45 -3.63
N GLU A 176 -18.95 -7.08 -4.64
CA GLU A 176 -17.83 -7.93 -5.09
C GLU A 176 -16.77 -8.11 -4.01
N LEU A 177 -16.51 -7.09 -3.20
CA LEU A 177 -15.56 -7.18 -2.10
C LEU A 177 -16.07 -8.05 -0.93
N GLN A 178 -17.37 -8.15 -0.74
CA GLN A 178 -17.97 -8.94 0.34
C GLN A 178 -18.32 -10.35 -0.10
N GLU A 179 -18.97 -10.54 -1.26
CA GLU A 179 -19.56 -11.80 -1.66
C GLU A 179 -18.78 -12.53 -2.77
N LYS A 180 -18.01 -11.77 -3.57
CA LYS A 180 -17.29 -12.30 -4.74
C LYS A 180 -15.81 -11.94 -4.68
N PHE A 181 -15.30 -11.71 -3.47
CA PHE A 181 -13.92 -11.34 -3.28
C PHE A 181 -12.97 -12.43 -3.79
N ILE A 182 -11.92 -12.01 -4.51
CA ILE A 182 -10.88 -12.89 -5.01
C ILE A 182 -9.57 -12.47 -4.33
N PRO A 183 -9.06 -13.28 -3.39
CA PRO A 183 -7.82 -12.95 -2.69
C PRO A 183 -6.63 -13.03 -3.66
N GLY A 184 -5.78 -12.02 -3.63
CA GLY A 184 -4.47 -12.05 -4.25
C GLY A 184 -3.42 -12.68 -3.34
N VAL A 185 -2.20 -12.77 -3.85
CA VAL A 185 -1.01 -13.18 -3.09
C VAL A 185 -0.44 -11.97 -2.38
N SER A 186 -0.08 -12.11 -1.09
CA SER A 186 0.50 -11.02 -0.31
C SER A 186 1.88 -11.38 0.23
N PHE A 187 2.83 -10.46 0.01
CA PHE A 187 4.19 -10.50 0.53
C PHE A 187 4.29 -9.52 1.70
N HIS A 188 4.75 -10.00 2.86
CA HIS A 188 4.83 -9.23 4.09
C HIS A 188 6.27 -9.04 4.54
N PHE A 189 6.58 -7.85 4.99
CA PHE A 189 7.93 -7.39 5.35
C PHE A 189 7.89 -6.72 6.70
N LEU A 190 8.89 -6.94 7.55
CA LEU A 190 9.06 -6.16 8.77
C LEU A 190 9.34 -4.71 8.41
N TYR A 191 8.55 -3.79 8.95
CA TYR A 191 8.68 -2.36 8.64
C TYR A 191 10.08 -1.82 8.99
N GLU A 192 10.60 -2.21 10.15
CA GLU A 192 11.92 -1.79 10.63
C GLU A 192 13.06 -2.26 9.73
N GLU A 193 12.93 -3.43 9.11
CA GLU A 193 13.90 -3.94 8.14
C GLU A 193 13.71 -3.26 6.78
N LEU A 194 12.46 -3.10 6.35
CA LEU A 194 12.13 -2.50 5.06
C LEU A 194 12.65 -1.06 4.93
N ILE A 195 12.60 -0.27 6.00
CA ILE A 195 13.13 1.10 5.99
C ILE A 195 14.66 1.17 5.91
N GLN A 196 15.37 0.05 6.07
CA GLN A 196 16.82 -0.06 5.85
C GLN A 196 17.16 -0.49 4.41
N ALA A 197 16.16 -0.82 3.60
CA ALA A 197 16.40 -1.28 2.23
C ALA A 197 17.06 -0.19 1.38
N PRO A 198 18.03 -0.55 0.53
CA PRO A 198 18.56 0.39 -0.45
C PRO A 198 17.45 0.96 -1.33
N GLY A 199 17.40 2.28 -1.43
CA GLY A 199 16.35 2.94 -2.22
C GLY A 199 15.02 3.17 -1.47
N TYR A 200 14.95 2.87 -0.17
CA TYR A 200 13.81 3.28 0.65
C TYR A 200 13.58 4.79 0.59
N MET A 201 12.31 5.18 0.49
CA MET A 201 11.88 6.57 0.55
C MET A 201 10.58 6.69 1.35
N PHE A 202 10.48 7.75 2.12
CA PHE A 202 9.24 8.17 2.78
C PHE A 202 8.74 9.47 2.16
N ASP A 203 7.55 9.45 1.57
CA ASP A 203 6.93 10.62 0.94
C ASP A 203 5.75 11.18 1.74
N GLY A 204 5.52 10.66 2.94
CA GLY A 204 4.41 11.04 3.81
C GLY A 204 3.05 10.50 3.37
N TYR A 205 3.01 9.81 2.23
CA TYR A 205 1.81 9.30 1.60
C TYR A 205 1.74 7.78 1.67
N HIS A 206 2.69 7.09 1.03
CA HIS A 206 2.81 5.65 1.12
C HIS A 206 3.42 5.24 2.46
N VAL A 207 3.06 4.06 2.93
CA VAL A 207 3.67 3.48 4.13
C VAL A 207 5.17 3.36 3.96
N ALA A 208 5.59 2.81 2.83
CA ALA A 208 6.95 2.74 2.38
C ALA A 208 7.01 2.71 0.85
N LYS A 209 8.10 3.24 0.29
CA LYS A 209 8.47 3.07 -1.12
C LYS A 209 9.90 2.58 -1.18
N VAL A 210 10.18 1.65 -2.09
CA VAL A 210 11.55 1.20 -2.36
C VAL A 210 11.83 1.36 -3.85
N ARG A 211 12.89 2.05 -4.19
CA ARG A 211 13.26 2.32 -5.57
C ARG A 211 13.82 1.07 -6.23
N ASP A 212 13.47 0.88 -7.48
CA ASP A 212 13.98 -0.14 -8.40
C ASP A 212 13.64 -1.57 -8.01
N ARG A 213 14.17 -2.11 -6.89
CA ARG A 213 14.04 -3.53 -6.53
C ARG A 213 14.19 -3.79 -5.03
N LEU A 214 13.61 -4.90 -4.58
CA LEU A 214 13.76 -5.45 -3.24
C LEU A 214 13.96 -6.95 -3.31
N ASP A 215 15.04 -7.47 -2.74
CA ASP A 215 15.37 -8.89 -2.75
C ASP A 215 14.53 -9.65 -1.70
N LEU A 216 13.86 -10.73 -2.11
CA LEU A 216 13.01 -11.52 -1.21
C LEU A 216 13.83 -12.28 -0.15
N ASP A 217 14.98 -12.82 -0.52
CA ASP A 217 15.85 -13.56 0.41
C ASP A 217 16.21 -12.74 1.63
N THR A 218 16.46 -11.44 1.43
CA THR A 218 16.87 -10.53 2.50
C THR A 218 15.68 -10.02 3.32
N PHE A 219 14.59 -9.64 2.64
CA PHE A 219 13.55 -8.82 3.27
C PHE A 219 12.21 -9.52 3.48
N LEU A 220 11.92 -10.61 2.76
CA LEU A 220 10.63 -11.28 2.92
C LEU A 220 10.51 -11.89 4.31
N HIS A 221 9.49 -11.47 5.06
CA HIS A 221 9.15 -12.11 6.32
C HIS A 221 8.19 -13.28 6.11
N LEU A 222 7.11 -13.05 5.35
CA LEU A 222 6.09 -14.06 5.06
C LEU A 222 5.42 -13.77 3.71
N CYS A 223 5.10 -14.83 2.97
CA CYS A 223 4.20 -14.75 1.83
C CYS A 223 2.96 -15.60 2.11
N VAL A 224 1.78 -15.04 1.89
CA VAL A 224 0.51 -15.77 2.02
C VAL A 224 -0.10 -15.96 0.63
N ILE A 225 -0.34 -17.23 0.30
CA ILE A 225 -0.93 -17.68 -0.97
C ILE A 225 -2.26 -18.36 -0.65
N PRO A 226 -3.37 -18.03 -1.34
CA PRO A 226 -4.60 -18.81 -1.21
C PRO A 226 -4.36 -20.26 -1.56
N SER A 227 -4.80 -21.22 -0.71
CA SER A 227 -4.54 -22.67 -0.90
C SER A 227 -5.01 -23.19 -2.26
N LYS A 228 -6.08 -22.63 -2.81
CA LYS A 228 -6.59 -22.98 -4.14
C LYS A 228 -5.59 -22.76 -5.27
N ASP A 229 -4.65 -21.82 -5.07
CA ASP A 229 -3.65 -21.43 -6.07
C ASP A 229 -2.30 -22.14 -5.85
N LYS A 230 -2.20 -23.06 -4.88
CA LYS A 230 -0.95 -23.75 -4.51
C LYS A 230 -0.27 -24.42 -5.70
N SER A 231 -1.03 -25.08 -6.56
CA SER A 231 -0.47 -25.77 -7.74
C SER A 231 0.21 -24.81 -8.72
N CYS A 232 -0.18 -23.53 -8.74
CA CYS A 232 0.44 -22.52 -9.58
C CYS A 232 1.88 -22.17 -9.15
N PHE A 233 2.28 -22.55 -7.93
CA PHE A 233 3.58 -22.23 -7.35
C PHE A 233 4.49 -23.46 -7.17
N GLU A 234 4.06 -24.64 -7.59
CA GLU A 234 4.88 -25.84 -7.52
C GLU A 234 6.16 -25.69 -8.34
N GLY A 235 7.31 -25.87 -7.69
CA GLY A 235 8.62 -25.71 -8.31
C GLY A 235 9.08 -24.26 -8.57
N LEU A 236 8.25 -23.25 -8.29
CA LEU A 236 8.61 -21.84 -8.49
C LEU A 236 9.23 -21.19 -7.25
N ILE A 237 8.84 -21.65 -6.05
CA ILE A 237 9.32 -21.03 -4.81
C ILE A 237 10.73 -21.49 -4.53
N PRO A 238 11.73 -20.58 -4.43
CA PRO A 238 13.10 -20.93 -4.08
C PRO A 238 13.17 -21.67 -2.74
N CYS A 239 14.05 -22.68 -2.64
CA CYS A 239 14.16 -23.52 -1.42
C CYS A 239 14.35 -22.71 -0.13
N GLN A 240 15.13 -21.62 -0.20
CA GLN A 240 15.39 -20.74 0.96
C GLN A 240 14.17 -19.89 1.39
N LEU A 241 13.13 -19.84 0.58
CA LEU A 241 11.90 -19.11 0.90
C LEU A 241 10.71 -20.00 1.27
N GLN A 242 10.85 -21.33 1.17
CA GLN A 242 9.74 -22.26 1.40
C GLN A 242 9.17 -22.17 2.81
N ASP A 243 10.01 -21.96 3.82
CA ASP A 243 9.62 -21.76 5.22
C ASP A 243 8.93 -20.43 5.49
N ARG A 244 9.02 -19.50 4.52
CA ARG A 244 8.36 -18.18 4.57
C ARG A 244 7.08 -18.13 3.75
N VAL A 245 6.61 -19.26 3.21
CA VAL A 245 5.36 -19.32 2.44
C VAL A 245 4.32 -20.10 3.21
N ILE A 246 3.12 -19.51 3.31
CA ILE A 246 1.95 -20.16 3.92
C ILE A 246 0.83 -20.21 2.89
N TYR A 247 0.24 -21.39 2.75
CA TYR A 247 -0.98 -21.59 2.00
C TYR A 247 -2.16 -21.48 2.97
N LEU A 248 -3.03 -20.49 2.73
CA LEU A 248 -4.16 -20.18 3.60
C LEU A 248 -5.48 -20.50 2.89
N ASP A 249 -6.34 -21.26 3.57
CA ASP A 249 -7.62 -21.65 3.01
C ASP A 249 -8.57 -20.46 2.90
N TYR A 250 -9.13 -20.31 1.70
CA TYR A 250 -10.15 -19.32 1.36
C TYR A 250 -11.49 -20.03 1.16
N GLU A 251 -12.48 -19.67 1.97
CA GLU A 251 -13.79 -20.32 2.03
C GLU A 251 -14.91 -19.46 1.43
N GLY A 252 -14.56 -18.43 0.65
CA GLY A 252 -15.53 -17.52 0.05
C GLY A 252 -15.88 -16.32 0.92
N GLU A 253 -15.11 -16.09 1.97
CA GLU A 253 -15.28 -14.92 2.85
C GLU A 253 -14.92 -13.61 2.14
N GLY A 254 -15.53 -12.49 2.60
CA GLY A 254 -15.23 -11.17 2.07
C GLY A 254 -13.82 -10.66 2.45
N LEU A 255 -13.45 -9.57 1.81
CA LEU A 255 -12.16 -8.89 1.93
C LEU A 255 -11.69 -8.70 3.37
N GLN A 256 -12.57 -8.20 4.25
CA GLN A 256 -12.20 -7.88 5.63
C GLN A 256 -11.87 -9.15 6.44
N THR A 257 -12.66 -10.21 6.27
CA THR A 257 -12.44 -11.49 6.96
C THR A 257 -11.15 -12.13 6.49
N TRP A 258 -10.89 -12.13 5.17
CA TRP A 258 -9.62 -12.60 4.62
C TRP A 258 -8.43 -11.87 5.21
N ASN A 259 -8.47 -10.53 5.20
CA ASN A 259 -7.39 -9.71 5.77
C ASN A 259 -7.15 -10.03 7.26
N THR A 260 -8.21 -10.27 8.02
CA THR A 260 -8.12 -10.67 9.44
C THR A 260 -7.43 -12.03 9.59
N LYS A 261 -7.80 -13.03 8.77
CA LYS A 261 -7.12 -14.35 8.76
C LYS A 261 -5.62 -14.22 8.48
N VAL A 262 -5.26 -13.43 7.48
CA VAL A 262 -3.84 -13.20 7.13
C VAL A 262 -3.08 -12.55 8.28
N ASN A 263 -3.65 -11.55 8.94
CA ASN A 263 -3.02 -10.92 10.10
C ASN A 263 -2.85 -11.89 11.28
N GLN A 264 -3.82 -12.75 11.54
CA GLN A 264 -3.70 -13.79 12.57
C GLN A 264 -2.52 -14.72 12.30
N VAL A 265 -2.28 -15.08 11.05
CA VAL A 265 -1.13 -15.91 10.65
C VAL A 265 0.18 -15.17 10.86
N LEU A 266 0.26 -13.89 10.48
CA LEU A 266 1.45 -13.06 10.69
C LEU A 266 1.85 -12.99 12.16
N TYR A 267 0.92 -12.61 13.03
CA TYR A 267 1.19 -12.49 14.47
C TYR A 267 1.31 -13.85 15.20
N GLY A 268 0.70 -14.90 14.66
CA GLY A 268 0.85 -16.26 15.20
C GLY A 268 2.25 -16.84 15.00
N LYS A 269 2.90 -16.48 13.89
CA LYS A 269 4.26 -16.93 13.57
C LYS A 269 5.32 -16.26 14.48
N ASP A 270 5.10 -15.04 14.93
CA ASP A 270 6.00 -14.35 15.85
C ASP A 270 6.05 -15.01 17.22
N LYS A 271 4.89 -15.44 17.74
CA LYS A 271 4.79 -16.16 19.03
C LYS A 271 5.49 -17.52 19.05
N LEU A 272 5.81 -18.08 17.89
CA LEU A 272 6.55 -19.35 17.76
C LEU A 272 8.07 -19.14 17.65
N ARG A 273 8.53 -17.87 17.52
CA ARG A 273 9.94 -17.51 17.41
C ARG A 273 10.52 -16.92 18.70
N GLU A 274 9.66 -16.56 19.67
CA GLU A 274 10.01 -16.21 21.04
C GLU A 274 10.11 -17.46 21.94
#